data_567e421734cff6c28ac1daf53cf142d0
#
_entry.id   567e421734cff6c28ac1daf53cf142d0
#
_cell.length_a   1.000
_cell.length_b   1.000
_cell.length_c   1.000
_cell.angle_alpha   90.00
_cell.angle_beta   90.00
_cell.angle_gamma   90.00
#
_symmetry.space_group_name_H-M   'P 1'
#
loop_
_entity.id
_entity.type
_entity.pdbx_description
1 polymer ?
#
loop_
_entity_poly.entity_id
_entity_poly.type
_entity_poly.pdbx_seq_one_letter_code
_entity_poly.pdbx_strand_id
1 'polypeptide(L)'
;NSAARSILLPILPSAQHSTELQHALPTIITKQLQRWKINPKQHPEAISIPNSARQIQLSFAFLNPDSDSDTLIFLEDNRRIIQRVRQLKLASLGRLTASIAHEVRNPLGAISHASQLLRESKTVTDDDKRMIEIILDHCNRVNLIIEDVLDASRLDDTTAKVIVLKDWLESFIKNYSATHELCDDIELESTPCEIKVNIIEGQLEQVLNNLFDNGLRYSYKKTGRATLLVQAGIDNRDGDEHAFLHIIDEGQGVDEESEPHLFEPFHTTESSGTGLGLYISKELCEANQSQLVYNRTNTGKSCFSIYFGNPDRIMA
;
A
#
# COMPACT_ATOMS: atom_id res chain seq x y z
N ASN A 1 -2.54 -28.97 -17.33
CA ASN A 1 -3.22 -27.73 -17.68
C ASN A 1 -2.24 -26.56 -17.50
N SER A 2 -1.94 -25.84 -18.61
CA SER A 2 -0.96 -24.74 -18.64
C SER A 2 -1.35 -23.59 -17.70
N ALA A 3 -2.64 -23.25 -17.62
CA ALA A 3 -3.16 -22.21 -16.72
C ALA A 3 -2.94 -22.55 -15.25
N ALA A 4 -3.24 -23.80 -14.82
CA ALA A 4 -2.98 -24.23 -13.45
C ALA A 4 -1.48 -24.19 -13.14
N ARG A 5 -0.62 -24.52 -14.10
CA ARG A 5 0.84 -24.47 -13.94
C ARG A 5 1.34 -23.03 -13.73
N SER A 6 0.85 -22.07 -14.50
CA SER A 6 1.23 -20.66 -14.34
C SER A 6 0.77 -20.05 -12.99
N ILE A 7 -0.33 -20.58 -12.43
CA ILE A 7 -0.82 -20.19 -11.10
C ILE A 7 0.02 -20.80 -9.99
N LEU A 8 0.52 -22.04 -10.16
CA LEU A 8 1.24 -22.80 -9.14
C LEU A 8 2.75 -22.52 -9.10
N LEU A 9 3.35 -22.08 -10.20
CA LEU A 9 4.78 -21.78 -10.28
C LEU A 9 5.32 -20.93 -9.12
N PRO A 10 4.64 -19.85 -8.71
CA PRO A 10 5.11 -19.01 -7.62
C PRO A 10 5.02 -19.64 -6.22
N ILE A 11 4.31 -20.77 -6.09
CA ILE A 11 4.12 -21.49 -4.82
C ILE A 11 5.10 -22.66 -4.68
N LEU A 12 5.79 -23.02 -5.76
CA LEU A 12 6.77 -24.11 -5.76
C LEU A 12 8.09 -23.60 -5.17
N PRO A 13 8.72 -24.35 -4.21
CA PRO A 13 10.05 -24.00 -3.73
C PRO A 13 11.06 -23.96 -4.88
N SER A 14 11.96 -22.99 -4.87
CA SER A 14 12.98 -22.76 -5.89
C SER A 14 13.89 -23.97 -6.22
N ALA A 15 13.99 -24.94 -5.32
CA ALA A 15 14.72 -26.18 -5.52
C ALA A 15 13.97 -27.22 -6.39
N GLN A 16 12.70 -27.01 -6.73
CA GLN A 16 11.86 -27.97 -7.46
C GLN A 16 11.72 -27.68 -8.95
N HIS A 17 12.57 -26.82 -9.50
CA HIS A 17 12.60 -26.51 -10.94
C HIS A 17 13.30 -27.60 -11.79
N SER A 18 13.79 -28.68 -11.17
CA SER A 18 14.35 -29.82 -11.92
C SER A 18 13.23 -30.61 -12.60
N THR A 19 13.52 -31.08 -13.79
CA THR A 19 12.58 -31.65 -14.78
C THR A 19 11.76 -32.86 -14.27
N GLU A 20 12.19 -33.53 -13.21
CA GLU A 20 11.54 -34.71 -12.66
C GLU A 20 10.40 -34.44 -11.65
N LEU A 21 10.35 -33.22 -11.08
CA LEU A 21 9.34 -32.82 -10.06
C LEU A 21 8.17 -32.01 -10.63
N GLN A 22 8.08 -31.89 -11.96
CA GLN A 22 7.03 -31.08 -12.65
C GLN A 22 5.59 -31.60 -12.43
N HIS A 23 5.41 -32.73 -11.75
CA HIS A 23 4.11 -33.36 -11.47
C HIS A 23 3.72 -33.34 -9.99
N ALA A 24 4.59 -32.86 -9.08
CA ALA A 24 4.28 -32.82 -7.68
C ALA A 24 3.43 -31.57 -7.33
N LEU A 25 2.33 -31.77 -6.63
CA LEU A 25 1.54 -30.67 -6.07
C LEU A 25 2.31 -29.98 -4.94
N PRO A 26 2.23 -28.64 -4.82
CA PRO A 26 2.79 -27.91 -3.67
C PRO A 26 2.30 -28.49 -2.34
N THR A 27 3.20 -28.58 -1.36
CA THR A 27 2.92 -29.17 -0.04
C THR A 27 1.71 -28.54 0.65
N ILE A 28 1.48 -27.23 0.42
CA ILE A 28 0.33 -26.50 1.00
C ILE A 28 -0.98 -27.03 0.42
N ILE A 29 -1.05 -27.29 -0.89
CA ILE A 29 -2.24 -27.84 -1.55
C ILE A 29 -2.49 -29.28 -1.10
N THR A 30 -1.44 -30.08 -1.00
CA THR A 30 -1.54 -31.46 -0.55
C THR A 30 -2.09 -31.56 0.88
N LYS A 31 -1.63 -30.68 1.79
CA LYS A 31 -2.14 -30.60 3.17
C LYS A 31 -3.62 -30.21 3.22
N GLN A 32 -4.03 -29.24 2.40
CA GLN A 32 -5.43 -28.81 2.35
C GLN A 32 -6.34 -29.88 1.74
N LEU A 33 -5.85 -30.59 0.71
CA LEU A 33 -6.56 -31.72 0.11
C LEU A 33 -6.78 -32.84 1.12
N GLN A 34 -5.75 -33.18 1.92
CA GLN A 34 -5.88 -34.20 2.99
C GLN A 34 -6.92 -33.77 4.04
N ARG A 35 -6.91 -32.52 4.48
CA ARG A 35 -7.90 -32.00 5.44
C ARG A 35 -9.32 -32.05 4.86
N TRP A 36 -9.47 -31.64 3.60
CA TRP A 36 -10.76 -31.67 2.93
C TRP A 36 -11.29 -33.09 2.73
N LYS A 37 -10.44 -34.07 2.42
CA LYS A 37 -10.85 -35.48 2.33
C LYS A 37 -11.41 -36.02 3.65
N ILE A 38 -10.90 -35.54 4.78
CA ILE A 38 -11.41 -35.90 6.12
C ILE A 38 -12.77 -35.21 6.39
N ASN A 39 -12.90 -33.95 5.97
CA ASN A 39 -14.13 -33.19 6.19
C ASN A 39 -14.51 -32.37 4.93
N PRO A 40 -15.25 -32.98 3.97
CA PRO A 40 -15.60 -32.31 2.69
C PRO A 40 -16.51 -31.07 2.81
N LYS A 41 -17.09 -30.84 3.98
CA LYS A 41 -17.93 -29.62 4.23
C LYS A 41 -17.08 -28.41 4.60
N GLN A 42 -15.82 -28.60 4.96
CA GLN A 42 -14.93 -27.50 5.29
C GLN A 42 -14.37 -26.90 4.00
N HIS A 43 -14.61 -25.60 3.79
CA HIS A 43 -14.00 -24.87 2.67
C HIS A 43 -12.48 -24.75 2.89
N PRO A 44 -11.67 -25.06 1.87
CA PRO A 44 -10.23 -24.83 1.93
C PRO A 44 -9.91 -23.34 2.15
N GLU A 45 -8.86 -23.09 2.91
CA GLU A 45 -8.37 -21.72 3.11
C GLU A 45 -7.71 -21.20 1.83
N ALA A 46 -7.91 -19.91 1.52
CA ALA A 46 -7.24 -19.26 0.41
C ALA A 46 -5.72 -19.26 0.65
N ILE A 47 -4.96 -19.55 -0.39
CA ILE A 47 -3.48 -19.51 -0.33
C ILE A 47 -3.04 -18.10 -0.72
N SER A 48 -2.38 -17.40 0.20
CA SER A 48 -1.68 -16.15 -0.10
C SER A 48 -0.29 -16.47 -0.63
N ILE A 49 0.08 -15.88 -1.77
CA ILE A 49 1.43 -16.00 -2.31
C ILE A 49 2.32 -14.98 -1.60
N PRO A 50 3.44 -15.40 -0.98
CA PRO A 50 4.38 -14.48 -0.36
C PRO A 50 4.83 -13.39 -1.35
N ASN A 51 5.00 -12.16 -0.86
CA ASN A 51 5.45 -11.01 -1.65
C ASN A 51 4.59 -10.67 -2.89
N SER A 52 3.32 -11.09 -2.90
CA SER A 52 2.37 -10.81 -3.98
C SER A 52 0.98 -10.57 -3.37
N ALA A 53 0.23 -9.61 -3.93
CA ALA A 53 -1.19 -9.40 -3.57
C ALA A 53 -2.11 -10.53 -4.07
N ARG A 54 -1.55 -11.70 -4.45
CA ARG A 54 -2.30 -12.83 -5.01
C ARG A 54 -2.88 -13.70 -3.91
N GLN A 55 -4.17 -13.97 -4.02
CA GLN A 55 -4.84 -15.02 -3.26
C GLN A 55 -5.47 -16.03 -4.23
N ILE A 56 -5.13 -17.29 -4.02
CA ILE A 56 -5.67 -18.40 -4.81
C ILE A 56 -6.69 -19.13 -3.94
N GLN A 57 -7.92 -19.11 -4.39
CA GLN A 57 -8.98 -19.91 -3.77
C GLN A 57 -8.88 -21.33 -4.28
N LEU A 58 -8.84 -22.28 -3.37
CA LEU A 58 -8.92 -23.71 -3.66
C LEU A 58 -10.35 -24.20 -3.54
N SER A 59 -10.74 -25.09 -4.46
CA SER A 59 -11.93 -25.90 -4.32
C SER A 59 -11.65 -27.33 -4.77
N PHE A 60 -12.20 -28.30 -4.06
CA PHE A 60 -12.01 -29.71 -4.36
C PHE A 60 -13.36 -30.36 -4.64
N ALA A 61 -13.38 -31.28 -5.58
CA ALA A 61 -14.55 -32.10 -5.88
C ALA A 61 -14.13 -33.53 -6.23
N PHE A 62 -14.89 -34.53 -5.76
CA PHE A 62 -14.69 -35.91 -6.23
C PHE A 62 -15.13 -36.03 -7.68
N LEU A 63 -14.31 -36.66 -8.52
CA LEU A 63 -14.65 -36.92 -9.91
C LEU A 63 -15.74 -38.00 -10.01
N ASN A 64 -15.71 -38.95 -9.08
CA ASN A 64 -16.64 -40.04 -9.00
C ASN A 64 -17.14 -40.18 -7.55
N PRO A 65 -18.46 -40.06 -7.28
CA PRO A 65 -18.98 -40.15 -5.92
C PRO A 65 -18.67 -41.46 -5.20
N ASP A 66 -18.45 -42.55 -5.95
CA ASP A 66 -18.24 -43.88 -5.44
C ASP A 66 -16.73 -44.28 -5.32
N SER A 67 -15.83 -43.37 -5.67
CA SER A 67 -14.39 -43.64 -5.69
C SER A 67 -13.60 -42.46 -5.11
N ASP A 68 -12.94 -42.71 -3.99
CA ASP A 68 -12.07 -41.72 -3.28
C ASP A 68 -10.76 -41.43 -4.04
N SER A 69 -10.54 -42.04 -5.23
CA SER A 69 -9.26 -42.00 -5.91
C SER A 69 -9.02 -40.74 -6.72
N ASP A 70 -10.06 -40.20 -7.41
CA ASP A 70 -9.89 -39.12 -8.34
C ASP A 70 -10.54 -37.84 -7.84
N THR A 71 -9.71 -36.83 -7.59
CA THR A 71 -10.14 -35.53 -7.06
C THR A 71 -9.80 -34.43 -8.07
N LEU A 72 -10.80 -33.62 -8.42
CA LEU A 72 -10.61 -32.38 -9.16
C LEU A 72 -10.18 -31.25 -8.19
N ILE A 73 -9.16 -30.52 -8.59
CA ILE A 73 -8.68 -29.34 -7.89
C ILE A 73 -8.97 -28.12 -8.76
N PHE A 74 -9.80 -27.23 -8.29
CA PHE A 74 -10.04 -25.94 -8.91
C PHE A 74 -9.16 -24.91 -8.22
N LEU A 75 -8.48 -24.12 -9.05
CA LEU A 75 -7.65 -23.00 -8.65
C LEU A 75 -8.26 -21.74 -9.24
N GLU A 76 -8.75 -20.87 -8.40
CA GLU A 76 -9.38 -19.63 -8.79
C GLU A 76 -8.55 -18.45 -8.29
N ASP A 77 -8.12 -17.59 -9.22
CA ASP A 77 -7.39 -16.38 -8.91
C ASP A 77 -8.38 -15.25 -8.60
N ASN A 78 -8.52 -14.93 -7.34
CA ASN A 78 -9.48 -13.94 -6.85
C ASN A 78 -8.99 -12.49 -6.95
N ARG A 79 -7.85 -12.22 -7.59
CA ARG A 79 -7.27 -10.86 -7.68
C ARG A 79 -8.27 -9.82 -8.17
N ARG A 80 -8.96 -10.08 -9.28
CA ARG A 80 -9.92 -9.14 -9.88
C ARG A 80 -11.08 -8.83 -8.93
N ILE A 81 -11.55 -9.85 -8.21
CA ILE A 81 -12.67 -9.69 -7.25
C ILE A 81 -12.20 -8.87 -6.06
N ILE A 82 -11.06 -9.22 -5.48
CA ILE A 82 -10.47 -8.52 -4.33
C ILE A 82 -10.17 -7.06 -4.68
N GLN A 83 -9.54 -6.82 -5.85
CA GLN A 83 -9.28 -5.47 -6.35
C GLN A 83 -10.57 -4.66 -6.51
N ARG A 84 -11.61 -5.27 -7.11
CA ARG A 84 -12.90 -4.62 -7.29
C ARG A 84 -13.57 -4.28 -5.96
N VAL A 85 -13.52 -5.19 -5.00
CA VAL A 85 -14.04 -4.97 -3.64
C VAL A 85 -13.30 -3.82 -2.94
N ARG A 86 -11.96 -3.76 -3.06
CA ARG A 86 -11.16 -2.67 -2.50
C ARG A 86 -11.48 -1.32 -3.15
N GLN A 87 -11.54 -1.29 -4.48
CA GLN A 87 -11.95 -0.08 -5.20
C GLN A 87 -13.36 0.38 -4.79
N LEU A 88 -14.31 -0.54 -4.65
CA LEU A 88 -15.65 -0.21 -4.19
C LEU A 88 -15.66 0.28 -2.74
N LYS A 89 -14.82 -0.29 -1.87
CA LYS A 89 -14.67 0.16 -0.47
C LYS A 89 -14.14 1.58 -0.41
N LEU A 90 -13.07 1.90 -1.17
CA LEU A 90 -12.51 3.25 -1.25
C LEU A 90 -13.52 4.24 -1.85
N ALA A 91 -14.20 3.87 -2.94
CA ALA A 91 -15.24 4.69 -3.56
C ALA A 91 -16.43 4.95 -2.66
N SER A 92 -16.87 3.94 -1.89
CA SER A 92 -17.97 4.08 -0.92
C SER A 92 -17.57 5.00 0.23
N LEU A 93 -16.35 4.84 0.75
CA LEU A 93 -15.81 5.70 1.80
C LEU A 93 -15.79 7.15 1.33
N GLY A 94 -15.34 7.42 0.10
CA GLY A 94 -15.27 8.77 -0.43
C GLY A 94 -16.60 9.44 -0.68
N ARG A 95 -17.58 8.72 -1.22
CA ARG A 95 -18.93 9.32 -1.42
C ARG A 95 -19.59 9.73 -0.10
N LEU A 96 -19.48 8.89 0.93
CA LEU A 96 -19.99 9.21 2.26
C LEU A 96 -19.20 10.36 2.87
N THR A 97 -17.87 10.34 2.74
CA THR A 97 -17.00 11.36 3.32
C THR A 97 -17.17 12.71 2.63
N ALA A 98 -17.40 12.77 1.32
CA ALA A 98 -17.62 14.04 0.61
C ALA A 98 -18.84 14.81 1.14
N SER A 99 -19.95 14.12 1.43
CA SER A 99 -21.13 14.75 2.03
C SER A 99 -20.86 15.15 3.48
N ILE A 100 -20.26 14.26 4.27
CA ILE A 100 -19.95 14.49 5.68
C ILE A 100 -18.86 15.56 5.84
N ALA A 101 -17.90 15.62 4.92
CA ALA A 101 -16.79 16.58 4.96
C ALA A 101 -17.29 18.03 5.02
N HIS A 102 -18.26 18.40 4.19
CA HIS A 102 -18.85 19.72 4.25
C HIS A 102 -19.60 19.98 5.56
N GLU A 103 -20.33 18.98 6.06
CA GLU A 103 -21.09 19.11 7.30
C GLU A 103 -20.18 19.15 8.54
N VAL A 104 -18.99 18.54 8.50
CA VAL A 104 -18.02 18.56 9.61
C VAL A 104 -17.12 19.79 9.52
N ARG A 105 -16.70 20.23 8.33
CA ARG A 105 -15.90 21.45 8.16
C ARG A 105 -16.61 22.70 8.68
N ASN A 106 -17.93 22.79 8.52
CA ASN A 106 -18.71 23.93 8.96
C ASN A 106 -18.61 24.19 10.47
N PRO A 107 -18.95 23.24 11.38
CA PRO A 107 -18.78 23.45 12.81
C PRO A 107 -17.31 23.60 13.23
N LEU A 108 -16.36 22.89 12.58
CA LEU A 108 -14.93 23.06 12.84
C LEU A 108 -14.45 24.47 12.49
N GLY A 109 -14.91 25.02 11.36
CA GLY A 109 -14.61 26.41 10.99
C GLY A 109 -15.12 27.41 12.01
N ALA A 110 -16.33 27.20 12.55
CA ALA A 110 -16.89 28.04 13.61
C ALA A 110 -16.08 27.93 14.92
N ILE A 111 -15.69 26.71 15.33
CA ILE A 111 -14.85 26.49 16.52
C ILE A 111 -13.47 27.13 16.35
N SER A 112 -12.83 26.91 15.19
CA SER A 112 -11.52 27.50 14.88
C SER A 112 -11.59 29.03 14.91
N HIS A 113 -12.59 29.63 14.27
CA HIS A 113 -12.76 31.07 14.27
C HIS A 113 -13.01 31.63 15.68
N ALA A 114 -13.88 31.01 16.48
CA ALA A 114 -14.12 31.41 17.85
C ALA A 114 -12.84 31.31 18.72
N SER A 115 -12.04 30.27 18.53
CA SER A 115 -10.75 30.07 19.21
C SER A 115 -9.73 31.15 18.81
N GLN A 116 -9.68 31.53 17.52
CA GLN A 116 -8.81 32.61 17.04
C GLN A 116 -9.21 33.96 17.67
N LEU A 117 -10.49 34.29 17.71
CA LEU A 117 -10.99 35.51 18.35
C LEU A 117 -10.67 35.55 19.86
N LEU A 118 -10.81 34.41 20.54
CA LEU A 118 -10.40 34.29 21.96
C LEU A 118 -8.90 34.55 22.11
N ARG A 119 -8.04 33.98 21.24
CA ARG A 119 -6.58 34.18 21.28
C ARG A 119 -6.17 35.64 21.13
N GLU A 120 -6.92 36.43 20.38
CA GLU A 120 -6.69 37.88 20.15
C GLU A 120 -7.19 38.75 21.34
N SER A 121 -7.97 38.19 22.26
CA SER A 121 -8.50 38.94 23.41
C SER A 121 -7.40 39.32 24.40
N LYS A 122 -7.43 40.55 24.87
CA LYS A 122 -6.45 41.08 25.86
C LYS A 122 -6.61 40.50 27.27
N THR A 123 -7.69 39.78 27.55
CA THR A 123 -8.01 39.22 28.88
C THR A 123 -7.63 37.74 29.00
N VAL A 124 -7.08 37.12 27.97
CA VAL A 124 -6.71 35.69 27.93
C VAL A 124 -5.42 35.47 28.70
N THR A 125 -5.43 34.53 29.61
CA THR A 125 -4.25 34.08 30.36
C THR A 125 -3.36 33.18 29.51
N ASP A 126 -2.13 32.90 29.93
CA ASP A 126 -1.24 32.00 29.21
C ASP A 126 -1.73 30.53 29.21
N ASP A 127 -2.44 30.14 30.28
CA ASP A 127 -3.09 28.83 30.35
C ASP A 127 -4.25 28.72 29.36
N ASP A 128 -5.04 29.79 29.19
CA ASP A 128 -6.12 29.85 28.19
C ASP A 128 -5.55 29.78 26.79
N LYS A 129 -4.43 30.46 26.49
CA LYS A 129 -3.76 30.39 25.17
C LYS A 129 -3.36 28.99 24.83
N ARG A 130 -2.79 28.26 25.80
CA ARG A 130 -2.44 26.84 25.59
C ARG A 130 -3.65 25.97 25.26
N MET A 131 -4.79 26.17 25.93
CA MET A 131 -6.03 25.48 25.63
C MET A 131 -6.55 25.83 24.23
N ILE A 132 -6.47 27.09 23.83
CA ILE A 132 -6.85 27.57 22.51
C ILE A 132 -5.97 26.92 21.43
N GLU A 133 -4.66 26.83 21.61
CA GLU A 133 -3.75 26.13 20.69
C GLU A 133 -4.13 24.66 20.54
N ILE A 134 -4.42 23.95 21.63
CA ILE A 134 -4.88 22.56 21.58
C ILE A 134 -6.16 22.43 20.74
N ILE A 135 -7.12 23.35 20.92
CA ILE A 135 -8.38 23.32 20.14
C ILE A 135 -8.10 23.53 18.65
N LEU A 136 -7.26 24.51 18.31
CA LEU A 136 -6.89 24.79 16.91
C LEU A 136 -6.17 23.62 16.26
N ASP A 137 -5.23 23.00 16.97
CA ASP A 137 -4.52 21.81 16.49
C ASP A 137 -5.46 20.64 16.21
N HIS A 138 -6.42 20.40 17.13
CA HIS A 138 -7.42 19.35 16.89
C HIS A 138 -8.37 19.67 15.74
N CYS A 139 -8.77 20.93 15.56
CA CYS A 139 -9.56 21.35 14.39
C CYS A 139 -8.80 21.09 13.08
N ASN A 140 -7.53 21.47 13.03
CA ASN A 140 -6.66 21.22 11.88
C ASN A 140 -6.50 19.72 11.61
N ARG A 141 -6.25 18.92 12.65
CA ARG A 141 -6.12 17.47 12.53
C ARG A 141 -7.38 16.82 11.94
N VAL A 142 -8.59 17.22 12.37
CA VAL A 142 -9.84 16.69 11.81
C VAL A 142 -9.98 17.09 10.35
N ASN A 143 -9.62 18.32 9.97
CA ASN A 143 -9.64 18.74 8.57
C ASN A 143 -8.68 17.89 7.70
N LEU A 144 -7.46 17.63 8.17
CA LEU A 144 -6.52 16.74 7.47
C LEU A 144 -7.06 15.32 7.30
N ILE A 145 -7.70 14.75 8.34
CA ILE A 145 -8.35 13.44 8.24
C ILE A 145 -9.41 13.43 7.13
N ILE A 146 -10.21 14.49 7.05
CA ILE A 146 -11.25 14.62 6.02
C ILE A 146 -10.59 14.70 4.63
N GLU A 147 -9.52 15.45 4.47
CA GLU A 147 -8.78 15.59 3.22
C GLU A 147 -8.15 14.27 2.79
N ASP A 148 -7.46 13.58 3.68
CA ASP A 148 -6.86 12.27 3.43
C ASP A 148 -7.90 11.26 2.90
N VAL A 149 -9.09 11.21 3.51
CA VAL A 149 -10.15 10.30 3.09
C VAL A 149 -10.78 10.72 1.77
N LEU A 150 -10.95 12.02 1.52
CA LEU A 150 -11.48 12.54 0.25
C LEU A 150 -10.52 12.25 -0.89
N ASP A 151 -9.22 12.49 -0.69
CA ASP A 151 -8.20 12.26 -1.71
C ASP A 151 -8.07 10.77 -2.04
N ALA A 152 -8.15 9.88 -1.03
CA ALA A 152 -8.19 8.43 -1.25
C ALA A 152 -9.38 7.96 -2.10
N SER A 153 -10.43 8.76 -2.15
CA SER A 153 -11.68 8.43 -2.84
C SER A 153 -11.84 9.08 -4.20
N ARG A 154 -10.95 10.00 -4.58
CA ARG A 154 -10.98 10.63 -5.90
C ARG A 154 -10.69 9.58 -6.97
N LEU A 155 -11.73 9.22 -7.69
CA LEU A 155 -11.70 8.23 -8.79
C LEU A 155 -11.55 8.93 -10.16
N ASP A 156 -10.88 10.09 -10.22
CA ASP A 156 -10.81 10.89 -11.45
C ASP A 156 -10.10 10.14 -12.61
N ASP A 157 -9.19 9.22 -12.32
CA ASP A 157 -8.64 8.29 -13.31
C ASP A 157 -8.69 6.86 -12.74
N THR A 158 -9.67 6.07 -13.18
CA THR A 158 -9.87 4.67 -12.75
C THR A 158 -9.18 3.67 -13.65
N THR A 159 -8.55 4.13 -14.73
CA THR A 159 -7.96 3.27 -15.75
C THR A 159 -6.46 3.17 -15.52
N ALA A 160 -6.01 1.95 -15.22
CA ALA A 160 -4.59 1.66 -15.15
C ALA A 160 -3.95 1.82 -16.54
N LYS A 161 -2.79 2.45 -16.60
CA LYS A 161 -1.98 2.67 -17.81
C LYS A 161 -0.60 2.06 -17.63
N VAL A 162 -0.03 1.61 -18.74
CA VAL A 162 1.37 1.18 -18.76
C VAL A 162 2.25 2.42 -18.88
N ILE A 163 3.07 2.67 -17.86
CA ILE A 163 4.02 3.79 -17.82
C ILE A 163 5.45 3.28 -17.79
N VAL A 164 6.40 4.08 -18.30
CA VAL A 164 7.83 3.89 -18.09
C VAL A 164 8.17 4.52 -16.74
N LEU A 165 8.51 3.68 -15.76
CA LEU A 165 8.63 4.09 -14.35
C LEU A 165 9.65 5.21 -14.16
N LYS A 166 10.82 5.13 -14.84
CA LYS A 166 11.87 6.13 -14.74
C LYS A 166 11.41 7.51 -15.19
N ASP A 167 10.86 7.62 -16.40
CA ASP A 167 10.48 8.89 -17.00
C ASP A 167 9.37 9.56 -16.18
N TRP A 168 8.45 8.73 -15.67
CA TRP A 168 7.36 9.19 -14.81
C TRP A 168 7.91 9.70 -13.47
N LEU A 169 8.85 8.98 -12.82
CA LEU A 169 9.48 9.39 -11.56
C LEU A 169 10.28 10.68 -11.71
N GLU A 170 11.05 10.84 -12.79
CA GLU A 170 11.80 12.09 -13.05
C GLU A 170 10.85 13.30 -13.14
N SER A 171 9.71 13.12 -13.83
CA SER A 171 8.68 14.17 -13.94
C SER A 171 8.00 14.44 -12.60
N PHE A 172 7.66 13.41 -11.86
CA PHE A 172 7.05 13.52 -10.53
C PHE A 172 7.97 14.25 -9.55
N ILE A 173 9.23 13.80 -9.41
CA ILE A 173 10.21 14.41 -8.49
C ILE A 173 10.43 15.89 -8.82
N LYS A 174 10.56 16.22 -10.11
CA LYS A 174 10.69 17.61 -10.55
C LYS A 174 9.52 18.48 -10.11
N ASN A 175 8.29 17.99 -10.29
CA ASN A 175 7.08 18.73 -9.90
C ASN A 175 6.95 18.83 -8.39
N TYR A 176 7.21 17.75 -7.67
CA TYR A 176 7.19 17.68 -6.21
C TYR A 176 8.17 18.67 -5.60
N SER A 177 9.44 18.66 -6.03
CA SER A 177 10.48 19.58 -5.53
C SER A 177 10.20 21.06 -5.84
N ALA A 178 9.45 21.34 -6.92
CA ALA A 178 9.06 22.72 -7.25
C ALA A 178 7.94 23.28 -6.36
N THR A 179 7.15 22.40 -5.72
CA THR A 179 5.99 22.80 -4.91
C THR A 179 6.23 22.70 -3.40
N HIS A 180 7.27 21.97 -2.97
CA HIS A 180 7.57 21.73 -1.57
C HIS A 180 8.82 22.50 -1.12
N GLU A 181 8.64 23.49 -0.23
CA GLU A 181 9.74 24.34 0.30
C GLU A 181 10.73 23.55 1.16
N LEU A 182 10.29 22.49 1.84
CA LEU A 182 11.11 21.61 2.67
C LEU A 182 11.65 20.42 1.86
N CYS A 183 12.36 20.69 0.76
CA CYS A 183 12.99 19.65 -0.04
C CYS A 183 14.41 20.09 -0.36
N ASP A 184 15.40 19.55 0.38
CA ASP A 184 16.80 19.86 0.14
C ASP A 184 17.36 19.07 -1.04
N ASP A 185 17.07 17.76 -1.10
CA ASP A 185 17.56 16.90 -2.18
C ASP A 185 16.76 15.58 -2.26
N ILE A 186 16.38 15.18 -3.47
CA ILE A 186 15.81 13.88 -3.78
C ILE A 186 16.66 13.24 -4.89
N GLU A 187 17.46 12.25 -4.51
CA GLU A 187 18.30 11.51 -5.42
C GLU A 187 17.53 10.34 -6.04
N LEU A 188 17.55 10.24 -7.39
CA LEU A 188 16.93 9.13 -8.11
C LEU A 188 18.00 8.22 -8.70
N GLU A 189 18.09 7.01 -8.20
CA GLU A 189 18.87 5.92 -8.76
C GLU A 189 17.95 4.94 -9.51
N SER A 190 18.14 4.78 -10.81
CA SER A 190 17.39 3.81 -11.58
C SER A 190 18.30 2.91 -12.40
N THR A 191 17.93 1.63 -12.53
CA THR A 191 18.62 0.74 -13.47
C THR A 191 18.43 1.26 -14.90
N PRO A 192 19.41 1.02 -15.80
CA PRO A 192 19.33 1.49 -17.19
C PRO A 192 18.23 0.81 -18.02
N CYS A 193 17.51 -0.17 -17.46
CA CYS A 193 16.43 -0.86 -18.13
C CYS A 193 15.15 0.00 -18.20
N GLU A 194 14.43 -0.10 -19.31
CA GLU A 194 13.10 0.48 -19.46
C GLU A 194 12.07 -0.34 -18.67
N ILE A 195 11.86 0.05 -17.40
CA ILE A 195 10.93 -0.63 -16.49
C ILE A 195 9.51 -0.13 -16.79
N LYS A 196 8.63 -1.04 -17.20
CA LYS A 196 7.21 -0.75 -17.43
C LYS A 196 6.37 -1.28 -16.29
N VAL A 197 5.46 -0.45 -15.79
CA VAL A 197 4.49 -0.83 -14.75
C VAL A 197 3.09 -0.43 -15.19
N ASN A 198 2.09 -1.24 -14.82
CA ASN A 198 0.69 -0.93 -15.11
C ASN A 198 0.01 -0.46 -13.82
N ILE A 199 -0.32 0.84 -13.79
CA ILE A 199 -0.80 1.50 -12.57
C ILE A 199 -1.72 2.68 -12.90
N ILE A 200 -2.57 3.06 -11.94
CA ILE A 200 -3.34 4.30 -12.00
C ILE A 200 -2.43 5.44 -11.53
N GLU A 201 -2.03 6.32 -12.46
CA GLU A 201 -1.04 7.37 -12.23
C GLU A 201 -1.36 8.26 -11.02
N GLY A 202 -2.59 8.75 -10.91
CA GLY A 202 -3.01 9.61 -9.79
C GLY A 202 -2.93 8.91 -8.43
N GLN A 203 -3.15 7.59 -8.39
CA GLN A 203 -3.00 6.80 -7.16
C GLN A 203 -1.53 6.58 -6.79
N LEU A 204 -0.65 6.37 -7.79
CA LEU A 204 0.79 6.32 -7.54
C LEU A 204 1.31 7.66 -7.04
N GLU A 205 0.87 8.77 -7.65
CA GLU A 205 1.22 10.13 -7.22
C GLU A 205 0.82 10.37 -5.76
N GLN A 206 -0.39 9.98 -5.36
CA GLN A 206 -0.87 10.10 -3.98
C GLN A 206 -0.03 9.27 -3.00
N VAL A 207 0.30 8.03 -3.36
CA VAL A 207 1.17 7.16 -2.55
C VAL A 207 2.54 7.81 -2.36
N LEU A 208 3.15 8.32 -3.45
CA LEU A 208 4.48 8.91 -3.38
C LEU A 208 4.48 10.24 -2.63
N ASN A 209 3.48 11.10 -2.80
CA ASN A 209 3.35 12.33 -2.01
C ASN A 209 3.39 12.00 -0.51
N ASN A 210 2.57 11.04 -0.07
CA ASN A 210 2.54 10.66 1.34
C ASN A 210 3.86 10.04 1.83
N LEU A 211 4.52 9.18 1.04
CA LEU A 211 5.80 8.58 1.42
C LEU A 211 6.93 9.61 1.43
N PHE A 212 6.94 10.56 0.48
CA PHE A 212 7.93 11.62 0.38
C PHE A 212 7.78 12.62 1.54
N ASP A 213 6.55 13.07 1.82
CA ASP A 213 6.27 13.97 2.96
C ASP A 213 6.74 13.36 4.28
N ASN A 214 6.45 12.07 4.48
CA ASN A 214 6.92 11.35 5.65
C ASN A 214 8.45 11.24 5.68
N GLY A 215 9.07 10.77 4.60
CA GLY A 215 10.51 10.54 4.55
C GLY A 215 11.33 11.83 4.70
N LEU A 216 10.97 12.91 4.00
CA LEU A 216 11.61 14.22 4.11
C LEU A 216 11.50 14.78 5.53
N ARG A 217 10.31 14.68 6.13
CA ARG A 217 10.06 15.15 7.50
C ARG A 217 10.90 14.38 8.52
N TYR A 218 10.98 13.05 8.44
CA TYR A 218 11.79 12.24 9.35
C TYR A 218 13.29 12.39 9.11
N SER A 219 13.73 12.55 7.86
CA SER A 219 15.11 12.91 7.52
C SER A 219 15.49 14.25 8.17
N TYR A 220 14.65 15.28 7.99
CA TYR A 220 14.88 16.60 8.58
C TYR A 220 14.94 16.57 10.11
N LYS A 221 14.03 15.84 10.77
CA LYS A 221 14.02 15.71 12.23
C LYS A 221 15.31 15.13 12.79
N LYS A 222 15.94 14.19 12.08
CA LYS A 222 17.15 13.52 12.54
C LYS A 222 18.44 14.24 12.12
N THR A 223 18.50 14.73 10.88
CA THR A 223 19.74 15.22 10.26
C THR A 223 19.79 16.74 10.09
N GLY A 224 18.65 17.43 10.22
CA GLY A 224 18.49 18.85 9.87
C GLY A 224 18.41 19.11 8.35
N ARG A 225 18.35 18.05 7.53
CA ARG A 225 18.22 18.13 6.07
C ARG A 225 17.07 17.24 5.60
N ALA A 226 16.24 17.77 4.70
CA ALA A 226 15.12 17.06 4.11
C ALA A 226 15.59 16.35 2.83
N THR A 227 16.10 15.13 2.97
CA THR A 227 16.70 14.35 1.87
C THR A 227 16.05 12.98 1.73
N LEU A 228 15.92 12.50 0.49
CA LEU A 228 15.45 11.15 0.14
C LEU A 228 16.34 10.51 -0.91
N LEU A 229 16.49 9.20 -0.84
CA LEU A 229 17.02 8.37 -1.92
C LEU A 229 15.90 7.49 -2.47
N VAL A 230 15.66 7.63 -3.77
CA VAL A 230 14.64 6.87 -4.52
C VAL A 230 15.35 5.89 -5.44
N GLN A 231 15.11 4.60 -5.28
CA GLN A 231 15.74 3.55 -6.11
C GLN A 231 14.66 2.78 -6.87
N ALA A 232 14.79 2.70 -8.19
CA ALA A 232 13.92 1.91 -9.04
C ALA A 232 14.71 0.82 -9.77
N GLY A 233 14.16 -0.39 -9.80
CA GLY A 233 14.86 -1.53 -10.38
C GLY A 233 13.95 -2.72 -10.63
N ILE A 234 14.57 -3.81 -11.06
CA ILE A 234 13.95 -5.14 -11.20
C ILE A 234 14.64 -6.07 -10.21
N ASP A 235 13.85 -6.74 -9.40
CA ASP A 235 14.31 -7.77 -8.48
C ASP A 235 13.79 -9.14 -8.93
N ASN A 236 14.67 -10.14 -8.85
CA ASN A 236 14.33 -11.53 -9.15
C ASN A 236 13.94 -12.22 -7.84
N ARG A 237 12.63 -12.28 -7.56
CA ARG A 237 12.08 -13.00 -6.41
C ARG A 237 11.28 -14.19 -6.89
N ASP A 238 11.51 -15.34 -6.29
CA ASP A 238 10.79 -16.59 -6.57
C ASP A 238 10.79 -17.02 -8.05
N GLY A 239 11.81 -16.58 -8.83
CA GLY A 239 11.95 -16.89 -10.26
C GLY A 239 11.14 -16.00 -11.20
N ASP A 240 10.50 -14.96 -10.67
CA ASP A 240 9.79 -13.93 -11.44
C ASP A 240 10.48 -12.56 -11.28
N GLU A 241 10.55 -11.81 -12.38
CA GLU A 241 11.01 -10.42 -12.37
C GLU A 241 9.89 -9.50 -11.88
N HIS A 242 10.19 -8.76 -10.81
CA HIS A 242 9.29 -7.77 -10.25
C HIS A 242 9.93 -6.39 -10.27
N ALA A 243 9.23 -5.42 -10.84
CA ALA A 243 9.63 -4.03 -10.72
C ALA A 243 9.47 -3.60 -9.26
N PHE A 244 10.44 -2.87 -8.74
CA PHE A 244 10.39 -2.29 -7.40
C PHE A 244 10.71 -0.79 -7.40
N LEU A 245 10.22 -0.14 -6.37
CA LEU A 245 10.54 1.25 -6.03
C LEU A 245 10.80 1.33 -4.54
N HIS A 246 12.00 1.73 -4.15
CA HIS A 246 12.41 1.97 -2.77
C HIS A 246 12.48 3.46 -2.50
N ILE A 247 11.85 3.89 -1.43
CA ILE A 247 11.94 5.25 -0.88
C ILE A 247 12.68 5.14 0.44
N ILE A 248 13.90 5.66 0.48
CA ILE A 248 14.83 5.53 1.60
C ILE A 248 15.03 6.90 2.23
N ASP A 249 14.76 7.00 3.52
CA ASP A 249 14.93 8.21 4.32
C ASP A 249 16.08 8.07 5.34
N GLU A 250 16.61 9.21 5.77
CA GLU A 250 17.68 9.31 6.78
C GLU A 250 17.10 9.35 8.22
N GLY A 251 15.78 9.17 8.40
CA GLY A 251 15.12 9.18 9.69
C GLY A 251 15.61 8.06 10.61
N GLN A 252 15.15 8.09 11.87
CA GLN A 252 15.53 7.05 12.85
C GLN A 252 14.86 5.69 12.56
N GLY A 253 13.94 5.65 11.59
CA GLY A 253 13.14 4.46 11.28
C GLY A 253 12.02 4.24 12.30
N VAL A 254 11.26 3.18 12.08
CA VAL A 254 10.15 2.76 12.92
C VAL A 254 10.66 1.85 14.02
N ASP A 255 10.20 2.01 15.26
CA ASP A 255 10.55 1.10 16.36
C ASP A 255 9.88 -0.28 16.20
N GLU A 256 10.45 -1.31 16.84
CA GLU A 256 9.98 -2.70 16.71
C GLU A 256 8.56 -2.90 17.24
N GLU A 257 8.09 -2.08 18.18
CA GLU A 257 6.72 -2.16 18.74
C GLU A 257 5.70 -1.57 17.75
N SER A 258 6.06 -0.48 17.06
CA SER A 258 5.19 0.21 16.10
C SER A 258 5.18 -0.45 14.71
N GLU A 259 6.23 -1.18 14.34
CA GLU A 259 6.37 -1.77 13.00
C GLU A 259 5.19 -2.67 12.58
N PRO A 260 4.65 -3.59 13.44
CA PRO A 260 3.50 -4.41 13.10
C PRO A 260 2.22 -3.61 12.82
N HIS A 261 2.08 -2.41 13.45
CA HIS A 261 0.90 -1.56 13.40
C HIS A 261 1.05 -0.40 12.39
N LEU A 262 2.20 -0.30 11.71
CA LEU A 262 2.58 0.81 10.84
C LEU A 262 1.52 1.16 9.77
N PHE A 263 0.85 0.14 9.26
CA PHE A 263 -0.19 0.28 8.23
C PHE A 263 -1.61 0.16 8.79
N GLU A 264 -1.80 0.19 10.10
CA GLU A 264 -3.14 0.23 10.69
C GLU A 264 -3.71 1.66 10.64
N PRO A 265 -5.02 1.81 10.39
CA PRO A 265 -5.64 3.13 10.33
C PRO A 265 -5.57 3.81 11.70
N PHE A 266 -5.31 5.13 11.68
CA PHE A 266 -5.17 6.00 12.86
C PHE A 266 -3.95 5.71 13.75
N HIS A 267 -3.07 4.79 13.36
CA HIS A 267 -1.81 4.57 14.07
C HIS A 267 -0.81 5.66 13.70
N THR A 268 -0.35 6.42 14.70
CA THR A 268 0.67 7.47 14.54
C THR A 268 1.42 7.68 15.84
N THR A 269 2.72 7.92 15.74
CA THR A 269 3.58 8.32 16.85
C THR A 269 3.68 9.85 16.97
N GLU A 270 3.03 10.60 16.07
CA GLU A 270 3.06 12.06 16.04
C GLU A 270 1.73 12.68 16.45
N SER A 271 1.80 13.74 17.24
CA SER A 271 0.62 14.47 17.72
C SER A 271 -0.17 15.13 16.58
N SER A 272 0.52 15.61 15.54
CA SER A 272 -0.08 16.27 14.37
C SER A 272 -0.44 15.33 13.23
N GLY A 273 -0.02 14.05 13.28
CA GLY A 273 -0.30 13.06 12.24
C GLY A 273 -1.73 12.54 12.31
N THR A 274 -2.34 12.26 11.16
CA THR A 274 -3.67 11.65 11.06
C THR A 274 -3.64 10.14 11.31
N GLY A 275 -2.49 9.49 11.00
CA GLY A 275 -2.33 8.03 11.01
C GLY A 275 -3.08 7.32 9.87
N LEU A 276 -3.55 8.06 8.86
CA LEU A 276 -4.24 7.49 7.70
C LEU A 276 -3.36 7.36 6.46
N GLY A 277 -2.33 8.20 6.31
CA GLY A 277 -1.55 8.26 5.09
C GLY A 277 -0.94 6.92 4.68
N LEU A 278 -0.25 6.21 5.58
CA LEU A 278 0.36 4.90 5.29
C LEU A 278 -0.69 3.80 5.07
N TYR A 279 -1.80 3.83 5.82
CA TYR A 279 -2.93 2.93 5.59
C TYR A 279 -3.51 3.11 4.19
N ILE A 280 -3.79 4.35 3.79
CA ILE A 280 -4.31 4.69 2.45
C ILE A 280 -3.30 4.30 1.36
N SER A 281 -2.02 4.61 1.55
CA SER A 281 -0.96 4.22 0.62
C SER A 281 -0.92 2.71 0.38
N LYS A 282 -1.08 1.90 1.43
CA LYS A 282 -1.16 0.46 1.33
C LYS A 282 -2.40 0.00 0.56
N GLU A 283 -3.59 0.51 0.89
CA GLU A 283 -4.83 0.18 0.19
C GLU A 283 -4.77 0.55 -1.31
N LEU A 284 -4.17 1.71 -1.65
CA LEU A 284 -3.98 2.14 -3.04
C LEU A 284 -2.97 1.25 -3.79
N CYS A 285 -1.86 0.87 -3.17
CA CYS A 285 -0.91 -0.08 -3.75
C CYS A 285 -1.59 -1.43 -4.01
N GLU A 286 -2.31 -1.97 -3.04
CA GLU A 286 -3.02 -3.24 -3.18
C GLU A 286 -4.15 -3.18 -4.22
N ALA A 287 -4.84 -2.03 -4.36
CA ALA A 287 -5.83 -1.80 -5.42
C ALA A 287 -5.19 -1.79 -6.82
N ASN A 288 -3.92 -1.43 -6.93
CA ASN A 288 -3.11 -1.48 -8.16
C ASN A 288 -2.30 -2.78 -8.31
N GLN A 289 -2.65 -3.84 -7.59
CA GLN A 289 -1.91 -5.12 -7.61
C GLN A 289 -0.43 -4.99 -7.22
N SER A 290 -0.10 -3.95 -6.50
CA SER A 290 1.23 -3.67 -5.95
C SER A 290 1.23 -3.93 -4.45
N GLN A 291 2.40 -4.13 -3.88
CA GLN A 291 2.56 -4.34 -2.45
C GLN A 291 3.44 -3.25 -1.85
N LEU A 292 2.96 -2.60 -0.80
CA LEU A 292 3.76 -1.67 0.00
C LEU A 292 4.24 -2.37 1.27
N VAL A 293 5.54 -2.35 1.51
CA VAL A 293 6.17 -2.92 2.71
C VAL A 293 7.18 -1.94 3.30
N TYR A 294 7.41 -2.06 4.59
CA TYR A 294 8.47 -1.35 5.30
C TYR A 294 9.62 -2.30 5.57
N ASN A 295 10.84 -1.84 5.36
CA ASN A 295 12.06 -2.58 5.65
C ASN A 295 13.14 -1.61 6.18
N ARG A 296 14.19 -2.17 6.75
CA ARG A 296 15.45 -1.42 6.98
C ARG A 296 16.48 -1.84 5.94
N THR A 297 17.22 -0.87 5.42
CA THR A 297 18.37 -1.16 4.55
C THR A 297 19.47 -1.87 5.33
N ASN A 298 20.44 -2.46 4.64
CA ASN A 298 21.62 -3.06 5.27
C ASN A 298 22.44 -2.05 6.10
N THR A 299 22.27 -0.76 5.84
CA THR A 299 22.89 0.35 6.60
C THR A 299 22.00 0.84 7.75
N GLY A 300 20.85 0.21 7.98
CA GLY A 300 19.90 0.53 9.04
C GLY A 300 18.99 1.73 8.77
N LYS A 301 18.99 2.28 7.53
CA LYS A 301 18.08 3.36 7.13
C LYS A 301 16.67 2.84 6.92
N SER A 302 15.69 3.70 7.12
CA SER A 302 14.27 3.44 6.85
C SER A 302 14.02 3.32 5.35
N CYS A 303 13.25 2.32 4.94
CA CYS A 303 12.95 2.04 3.54
C CYS A 303 11.51 1.60 3.36
N PHE A 304 10.72 2.39 2.64
CA PHE A 304 9.43 1.95 2.12
C PHE A 304 9.60 1.39 0.71
N SER A 305 9.11 0.20 0.48
CA SER A 305 9.28 -0.53 -0.79
C SER A 305 7.94 -0.82 -1.44
N ILE A 306 7.78 -0.41 -2.69
CA ILE A 306 6.63 -0.75 -3.52
C ILE A 306 7.09 -1.82 -4.53
N TYR A 307 6.45 -2.98 -4.52
CA TYR A 307 6.64 -4.04 -5.51
C TYR A 307 5.45 -4.05 -6.46
N PHE A 308 5.71 -3.84 -7.74
CA PHE A 308 4.66 -3.75 -8.75
C PHE A 308 4.28 -5.13 -9.29
N GLY A 309 3.01 -5.31 -9.64
CA GLY A 309 2.55 -6.48 -10.37
C GLY A 309 3.17 -6.54 -11.78
N ASN A 310 3.40 -7.74 -12.31
CA ASN A 310 3.94 -7.91 -13.65
C ASN A 310 2.92 -7.44 -14.71
N PRO A 311 3.25 -6.44 -15.56
CA PRO A 311 2.32 -5.89 -16.54
C PRO A 311 1.89 -6.90 -17.61
N ASP A 312 2.74 -7.86 -17.97
CA ASP A 312 2.47 -8.84 -19.06
C ASP A 312 1.47 -9.94 -18.62
N ARG A 313 1.18 -10.06 -17.33
CA ARG A 313 0.23 -11.07 -16.80
C ARG A 313 -1.20 -10.54 -16.64
N ILE A 314 -1.46 -9.28 -16.98
CA ILE A 314 -2.78 -8.65 -16.83
C ILE A 314 -3.68 -8.89 -18.04
N MET A 315 -3.10 -9.32 -19.17
CA MET A 315 -3.79 -9.52 -20.44
C MET A 315 -4.24 -10.97 -20.73
N ALA A 316 -4.37 -11.83 -19.74
CA ALA A 316 -4.89 -13.19 -19.96
C ALA A 316 -6.21 -13.42 -19.22
#